data_403156e6a6ab4999c713ce1cbfc8be6e
#
_entry.id   403156e6a6ab4999c713ce1cbfc8be6e
#
_cell.length_a   1.000
_cell.length_b   1.000
_cell.length_c   1.000
_cell.angle_alpha   90.00
_cell.angle_beta   90.00
_cell.angle_gamma   90.00
#
_symmetry.space_group_name_H-M   'P 1'
#
loop_
_entity.id
_entity.type
_entity.pdbx_description
1 polymer ?
#
loop_
_entity_poly.entity_id
_entity_poly.type
_entity_poly.pdbx_seq_one_letter_code
_entity_poly.pdbx_strand_id
1 'polypeptide(L)' 'MNIELTKEDREFLVLLLEREFKSALVEQHHTTHNDYKQVVKAKINELEALIVKMKKAA' A
#
# COMPACT_ATOMS: atom_id res chain seq x y z
N MET A 1 5.59 20.70 1.39
CA MET A 1 4.15 20.81 1.12
C MET A 1 3.37 20.15 2.25
N ASN A 2 2.47 20.89 2.88
CA ASN A 2 1.61 20.34 3.92
C ASN A 2 0.23 20.08 3.36
N ILE A 3 -0.23 18.86 3.58
CA ILE A 3 -1.57 18.46 3.15
C ILE A 3 -2.40 18.20 4.40
N GLU A 4 -3.51 18.92 4.52
CA GLU A 4 -4.43 18.68 5.62
C GLU A 4 -5.44 17.62 5.21
N LEU A 5 -5.50 16.56 5.99
CA LEU A 5 -6.42 15.45 5.75
C LEU A 5 -7.42 15.37 6.89
N THR A 6 -8.70 15.26 6.56
CA THR A 6 -9.72 14.98 7.55
C THR A 6 -9.64 13.51 7.96
N LYS A 7 -10.35 13.15 9.01
CA LYS A 7 -10.43 11.76 9.43
C LYS A 7 -11.00 10.89 8.31
N GLU A 8 -12.03 11.38 7.62
CA GLU A 8 -12.66 10.66 6.51
C GLU A 8 -11.68 10.48 5.35
N ASP A 9 -10.89 11.51 5.07
CA ASP A 9 -9.87 11.44 4.01
C ASP A 9 -8.86 10.34 4.31
N ARG A 10 -8.39 10.28 5.55
CA ARG A 10 -7.43 9.26 5.96
C ARG A 10 -8.01 7.87 5.88
N GLU A 11 -9.24 7.71 6.35
CA GLU A 11 -9.91 6.41 6.28
C GLU A 11 -10.07 5.93 4.83
N PHE A 12 -10.43 6.84 3.96
CA PHE A 12 -10.58 6.54 2.53
C PHE A 12 -9.23 6.13 1.92
N LEU A 13 -8.17 6.87 2.25
CA LEU A 13 -6.84 6.55 1.76
C LEU A 13 -6.35 5.20 2.27
N VAL A 14 -6.62 4.88 3.53
CA VAL A 14 -6.25 3.57 4.08
C VAL A 14 -6.97 2.47 3.33
N LEU A 15 -8.25 2.64 3.02
CA LEU A 15 -9.00 1.65 2.25
C LEU A 15 -8.39 1.44 0.86
N LEU A 16 -8.01 2.53 0.18
CA LEU A 16 -7.37 2.44 -1.12
C LEU A 16 -6.03 1.73 -1.03
N LEU A 17 -5.23 2.07 -0.03
CA LEU A 17 -3.92 1.45 0.18
C LEU A 17 -4.05 -0.05 0.49
N GLU A 18 -5.01 -0.42 1.32
CA GLU A 18 -5.25 -1.82 1.64
C GLU A 18 -5.70 -2.60 0.40
N ARG A 19 -6.52 -1.98 -0.43
CA ARG A 19 -6.95 -2.59 -1.68
C ARG A 19 -5.77 -2.85 -2.62
N GLU A 20 -4.90 -1.85 -2.76
CA GLU A 20 -3.69 -1.99 -3.57
C GLU A 20 -2.74 -3.03 -2.98
N PHE A 21 -2.65 -3.09 -1.67
CA PHE A 21 -1.83 -4.07 -0.97
C PHE A 21 -2.29 -5.49 -1.30
N LYS A 22 -3.59 -5.74 -1.22
CA LYS A 22 -4.16 -7.05 -1.54
C LYS A 22 -3.93 -7.41 -3.01
N SER A 23 -4.10 -6.43 -3.90
CA SER A 23 -3.87 -6.62 -5.33
C SER A 23 -2.41 -6.97 -5.61
N ALA A 24 -1.48 -6.30 -4.93
CA ALA A 24 -0.05 -6.57 -5.09
C ALA A 24 0.32 -7.96 -4.57
N LEU A 25 -0.30 -8.41 -3.48
CA LEU A 25 -0.07 -9.75 -2.97
C LEU A 25 -0.51 -10.83 -3.97
N VAL A 26 -1.66 -10.64 -4.60
CA VAL A 26 -2.14 -11.54 -5.64
C VAL A 26 -1.20 -11.53 -6.82
N GLU A 27 -0.76 -10.36 -7.25
CA GLU A 27 0.18 -10.20 -8.35
C GLU A 27 1.49 -10.92 -8.07
N GLN A 28 2.03 -10.78 -6.86
CA GLN A 28 3.24 -11.46 -6.44
C GLN A 28 3.08 -12.99 -6.54
N HIS A 29 1.93 -13.48 -6.12
CA HIS A 29 1.66 -14.91 -6.12
C HIS A 29 1.61 -15.50 -7.53
N HIS A 30 1.15 -14.71 -8.50
CA HIS A 30 1.00 -15.14 -9.90
C HIS A 30 2.21 -14.83 -10.78
N THR A 31 3.18 -14.09 -10.26
CA THR A 31 4.35 -13.67 -11.03
C THR A 31 5.41 -14.77 -11.02
N THR A 32 5.89 -15.13 -12.22
CA THR A 32 6.91 -16.17 -12.38
C THR A 32 8.31 -15.61 -12.66
N HIS A 33 8.40 -14.34 -13.07
CA HIS A 33 9.68 -13.69 -13.36
C HIS A 33 10.27 -13.08 -12.10
N ASN A 34 11.50 -13.47 -11.77
CA ASN A 34 12.18 -13.01 -10.55
C ASN A 34 12.35 -11.50 -10.49
N ASP A 35 12.73 -10.88 -11.62
CA ASP A 35 12.94 -9.43 -11.66
C ASP A 35 11.66 -8.67 -11.35
N TYR A 36 10.57 -9.07 -11.96
CA TYR A 36 9.28 -8.45 -11.73
C TYR A 36 8.77 -8.73 -10.32
N LYS A 37 9.01 -9.94 -9.83
CA LYS A 37 8.63 -10.34 -8.48
C LYS A 37 9.28 -9.44 -7.43
N GLN A 38 10.53 -9.04 -7.64
CA GLN A 38 11.22 -8.14 -6.71
C GLN A 38 10.62 -6.74 -6.73
N VAL A 39 10.22 -6.25 -7.90
CA VAL A 39 9.53 -4.95 -8.02
C VAL A 39 8.21 -4.98 -7.26
N VAL A 40 7.44 -6.04 -7.42
CA VAL A 40 6.16 -6.19 -6.71
C VAL A 40 6.39 -6.28 -5.20
N LYS A 41 7.42 -7.00 -4.78
CA LYS A 41 7.77 -7.14 -3.36
C LYS A 41 8.11 -5.79 -2.73
N ALA A 42 8.89 -4.96 -3.44
CA ALA A 42 9.21 -3.61 -2.98
C ALA A 42 7.96 -2.75 -2.85
N LYS A 43 7.04 -2.86 -3.80
CA LYS A 43 5.76 -2.16 -3.76
C LYS A 43 4.94 -2.58 -2.55
N ILE A 44 4.89 -3.87 -2.26
CA ILE A 44 4.18 -4.40 -1.10
C ILE A 44 4.75 -3.82 0.20
N ASN A 45 6.08 -3.78 0.32
CA ASN A 45 6.72 -3.22 1.50
C ASN A 45 6.42 -1.74 1.68
N GLU A 46 6.41 -0.97 0.60
CA GLU A 46 6.06 0.45 0.63
C GLU A 46 4.60 0.66 1.04
N LEU A 47 3.70 -0.13 0.48
CA LEU A 47 2.27 -0.03 0.81
C LEU A 47 2.04 -0.35 2.27
N GLU A 48 2.68 -1.39 2.78
CA GLU A 48 2.56 -1.76 4.18
C GLU A 48 3.05 -0.63 5.09
N ALA A 49 4.19 -0.03 4.78
CA ALA A 49 4.74 1.08 5.56
C ALA A 49 3.79 2.28 5.55
N LEU A 50 3.21 2.60 4.40
CA LEU A 50 2.26 3.71 4.28
C LEU A 50 0.99 3.44 5.07
N ILE A 51 0.46 2.23 5.01
CA ILE A 51 -0.74 1.86 5.77
C ILE A 51 -0.51 2.04 7.27
N VAL A 52 0.62 1.55 7.76
CA VAL A 52 0.99 1.70 9.17
C VAL A 52 1.10 3.16 9.56
N LYS A 53 1.77 3.96 8.72
CA LYS A 53 1.92 5.40 8.92
C LYS A 53 0.57 6.10 9.01
N MET A 54 -0.32 5.80 8.07
CA MET A 54 -1.64 6.44 8.03
C MET A 54 -2.48 6.08 9.23
N LYS A 55 -2.40 4.86 9.70
CA LYS A 55 -3.14 4.42 10.89
C LYS A 55 -2.62 5.07 12.15
N LYS A 56 -1.30 5.29 12.23
CA LYS A 56 -0.69 5.95 13.38
C LYS A 56 -0.95 7.45 13.42
N ALA A 57 -1.23 8.05 12.27
CA ALA A 57 -1.50 9.48 12.17
C ALA A 57 -2.89 9.86 12.67
N ALA A 58 -3.69 8.90 13.05
CA ALA A 58 -5.06 9.15 13.54
C ALA A 58 -5.09 9.87 14.90
#